data_1315bc9a77b6e840418a6bb503fdc80a
#
_entry.id   1315bc9a77b6e840418a6bb503fdc80a
#
_cell.length_a   1.000
_cell.length_b   1.000
_cell.length_c   1.000
_cell.angle_alpha   90.00
_cell.angle_beta   90.00
_cell.angle_gamma   90.00
#
_symmetry.space_group_name_H-M   'P 1'
#
loop_
_entity.id
_entity.type
_entity.pdbx_description
1 polymer ?
#
loop_
_entity_poly.entity_id
_entity_poly.type
_entity_poly.pdbx_seq_one_letter_code
_entity_poly.pdbx_strand_id
1 'polypeptide(L)'
;MNTTLPAPRGSQCAAVPRDRTAEDTVSTGWALAARAGDHEAADAFVRALHRDVVRYVAHLSADPQAAEDLAQDTFLRALRTLHRFEGRSSARTWLLTIARRAVVDDFRRAAARPLLADTDDWRATVERSQPTGLPGFEDGVALQELLATLPYDRRQAFVLTQLLGLSYAEAARAAGCPVGTVRSRVARARTALTAELERGEAETLARTA
;
A
#
# COMPACT_ATOMS: atom_id res chain seq x y z
N MET A 1 -15.63 47.97 19.76
CA MET A 1 -16.44 46.75 19.62
C MET A 1 -15.67 45.79 18.67
N ASN A 2 -14.88 44.92 19.25
CA ASN A 2 -14.06 43.94 18.48
C ASN A 2 -14.85 42.66 18.33
N THR A 3 -15.28 42.35 17.12
CA THR A 3 -15.92 41.08 16.79
C THR A 3 -14.83 40.11 16.34
N THR A 4 -14.44 39.22 17.25
CA THR A 4 -13.53 38.13 16.96
C THR A 4 -14.30 37.02 16.26
N LEU A 5 -13.97 36.75 14.99
CA LEU A 5 -14.49 35.56 14.28
C LEU A 5 -13.91 34.29 14.90
N PRO A 6 -14.72 33.25 15.11
CA PRO A 6 -14.20 31.94 15.54
C PRO A 6 -13.53 31.23 14.37
N ALA A 7 -12.36 30.64 14.64
CA ALA A 7 -11.60 29.80 13.72
C ALA A 7 -12.40 28.57 13.26
N PRO A 8 -12.24 28.11 12.02
CA PRO A 8 -12.92 26.91 11.51
C PRO A 8 -12.41 25.69 12.27
N ARG A 9 -13.34 24.99 12.93
CA ARG A 9 -13.05 23.67 13.54
C ARG A 9 -12.75 22.69 12.44
N GLY A 10 -11.50 22.28 12.34
CA GLY A 10 -11.08 21.19 11.47
C GLY A 10 -11.92 19.96 11.74
N SER A 11 -12.62 19.50 10.74
CA SER A 11 -13.36 18.25 10.73
C SER A 11 -12.36 17.11 10.86
N GLN A 12 -12.11 16.68 12.11
CA GLN A 12 -11.39 15.42 12.36
C GLN A 12 -12.32 14.29 11.90
N CYS A 13 -12.07 13.78 10.71
CA CYS A 13 -12.57 12.49 10.30
C CYS A 13 -11.87 11.44 11.16
N ALA A 14 -12.41 11.19 12.34
CA ALA A 14 -11.97 10.13 13.23
C ALA A 14 -12.30 8.80 12.55
N ALA A 15 -11.32 8.24 11.84
CA ALA A 15 -11.37 6.84 11.43
C ALA A 15 -11.49 6.02 12.72
N VAL A 16 -12.63 5.37 12.92
CA VAL A 16 -12.85 4.40 14.00
C VAL A 16 -11.68 3.42 13.97
N PRO A 17 -10.92 3.23 15.07
CA PRO A 17 -9.83 2.27 15.09
C PRO A 17 -10.47 0.88 14.85
N ARG A 18 -10.29 0.34 13.66
CA ARG A 18 -10.63 -1.07 13.41
C ARG A 18 -9.76 -1.90 14.32
N ASP A 19 -10.35 -2.81 15.05
CA ASP A 19 -9.59 -3.80 15.84
C ASP A 19 -8.90 -4.77 14.87
N ARG A 20 -7.78 -4.32 14.35
CA ARG A 20 -6.98 -5.07 13.37
C ARG A 20 -6.47 -6.40 13.91
N THR A 21 -6.32 -6.51 15.23
CA THR A 21 -5.91 -7.76 15.88
C THR A 21 -6.98 -8.83 15.75
N ALA A 22 -8.25 -8.46 15.92
CA ALA A 22 -9.38 -9.36 15.71
C ALA A 22 -9.52 -9.75 14.24
N GLU A 23 -9.42 -8.78 13.31
CA GLU A 23 -9.46 -9.04 11.85
C GLU A 23 -8.31 -9.98 11.42
N ASP A 24 -7.10 -9.78 11.92
CA ASP A 24 -5.93 -10.62 11.63
C ASP A 24 -6.07 -12.03 12.23
N THR A 25 -6.69 -12.17 13.39
CA THR A 25 -6.98 -13.47 13.99
C THR A 25 -7.98 -14.24 13.15
N VAL A 26 -9.07 -13.60 12.73
CA VAL A 26 -10.12 -14.22 11.90
C VAL A 26 -9.57 -14.65 10.54
N SER A 27 -8.85 -13.75 9.84
CA SER A 27 -8.25 -14.07 8.53
C SER A 27 -7.20 -15.17 8.61
N THR A 28 -6.48 -15.26 9.74
CA THR A 28 -5.53 -16.35 10.01
C THR A 28 -6.27 -17.68 10.23
N GLY A 29 -7.41 -17.66 10.92
CA GLY A 29 -8.27 -18.82 11.07
C GLY A 29 -8.77 -19.36 9.72
N TRP A 30 -9.23 -18.47 8.83
CA TRP A 30 -9.62 -18.87 7.47
C TRP A 30 -8.47 -19.46 6.67
N ALA A 31 -7.29 -18.88 6.74
CA ALA A 31 -6.12 -19.43 6.03
C ALA A 31 -5.75 -20.84 6.54
N LEU A 32 -5.88 -21.12 7.84
CA LEU A 32 -5.63 -22.43 8.42
C LEU A 32 -6.72 -23.45 8.03
N ALA A 33 -7.99 -23.07 8.01
CA ALA A 33 -9.09 -23.91 7.54
C ALA A 33 -8.95 -24.21 6.04
N ALA A 34 -8.66 -23.20 5.23
CA ALA A 34 -8.39 -23.35 3.79
C ALA A 34 -7.21 -24.29 3.50
N ARG A 35 -6.16 -24.25 4.32
CA ARG A 35 -5.05 -25.22 4.27
C ARG A 35 -5.52 -26.66 4.49
N ALA A 36 -6.55 -26.85 5.32
CA ALA A 36 -7.15 -28.17 5.59
C ALA A 36 -8.14 -28.62 4.50
N GLY A 37 -8.33 -27.81 3.43
CA GLY A 37 -9.19 -28.14 2.30
C GLY A 37 -10.58 -27.47 2.31
N ASP A 38 -10.81 -26.53 3.22
CA ASP A 38 -12.05 -25.76 3.25
C ASP A 38 -12.03 -24.66 2.17
N HIS A 39 -12.84 -24.85 1.12
CA HIS A 39 -12.95 -23.92 0.00
C HIS A 39 -13.67 -22.61 0.37
N GLU A 40 -14.67 -22.67 1.28
CA GLU A 40 -15.37 -21.47 1.73
C GLU A 40 -14.45 -20.58 2.57
N ALA A 41 -13.61 -21.19 3.40
CA ALA A 41 -12.58 -20.48 4.13
C ALA A 41 -11.51 -19.87 3.21
N ALA A 42 -11.16 -20.53 2.09
CA ALA A 42 -10.24 -19.97 1.10
C ALA A 42 -10.82 -18.71 0.46
N ASP A 43 -12.10 -18.72 0.08
CA ASP A 43 -12.80 -17.57 -0.45
C ASP A 43 -12.92 -16.43 0.58
N ALA A 44 -13.21 -16.74 1.82
CA ALA A 44 -13.29 -15.76 2.90
C ALA A 44 -11.92 -15.11 3.15
N PHE A 45 -10.85 -15.90 3.17
CA PHE A 45 -9.47 -15.44 3.28
C PHE A 45 -9.10 -14.46 2.15
N VAL A 46 -9.40 -14.81 0.89
CA VAL A 46 -9.12 -13.94 -0.25
C VAL A 46 -9.90 -12.63 -0.14
N ARG A 47 -11.23 -12.68 0.07
CA ARG A 47 -12.08 -11.49 0.18
C ARG A 47 -11.64 -10.56 1.31
N ALA A 48 -11.26 -11.11 2.45
CA ALA A 48 -10.87 -10.30 3.61
C ALA A 48 -9.58 -9.50 3.38
N LEU A 49 -8.62 -10.08 2.67
CA LEU A 49 -7.29 -9.49 2.50
C LEU A 49 -7.07 -8.83 1.12
N HIS A 50 -8.01 -8.98 0.18
CA HIS A 50 -7.89 -8.45 -1.18
C HIS A 50 -7.56 -6.95 -1.19
N ARG A 51 -8.33 -6.15 -0.46
CA ARG A 51 -8.13 -4.70 -0.39
C ARG A 51 -6.74 -4.31 0.11
N ASP A 52 -6.22 -5.01 1.11
CA ASP A 52 -4.91 -4.71 1.69
C ASP A 52 -3.78 -5.08 0.71
N VAL A 53 -3.93 -6.19 -0.03
CA VAL A 53 -2.98 -6.59 -1.06
C VAL A 53 -2.98 -5.60 -2.22
N VAL A 54 -4.16 -5.25 -2.77
CA VAL A 54 -4.27 -4.28 -3.86
C VAL A 54 -3.65 -2.94 -3.46
N ARG A 55 -3.99 -2.41 -2.26
CA ARG A 55 -3.39 -1.17 -1.75
C ARG A 55 -1.87 -1.26 -1.63
N TYR A 56 -1.37 -2.39 -1.12
CA TYR A 56 0.06 -2.59 -0.95
C TYR A 56 0.79 -2.58 -2.30
N VAL A 57 0.31 -3.35 -3.27
CA VAL A 57 0.96 -3.45 -4.58
C VAL A 57 0.81 -2.16 -5.37
N ALA A 58 -0.34 -1.47 -5.31
CA ALA A 58 -0.57 -0.19 -5.98
C ALA A 58 0.41 0.90 -5.53
N HIS A 59 0.72 0.96 -4.23
CA HIS A 59 1.68 1.95 -3.72
C HIS A 59 3.14 1.57 -3.94
N LEU A 60 3.44 0.34 -4.35
CA LEU A 60 4.81 -0.14 -4.48
C LEU A 60 5.20 -0.52 -5.91
N SER A 61 4.26 -0.85 -6.79
CA SER A 61 4.53 -1.11 -8.20
C SER A 61 4.97 0.16 -8.94
N ALA A 62 5.64 -0.04 -10.07
CA ALA A 62 5.96 1.06 -10.98
C ALA A 62 4.71 1.55 -11.74
N ASP A 63 3.77 0.65 -11.98
CA ASP A 63 2.50 0.91 -12.65
C ASP A 63 1.33 0.59 -11.71
N PRO A 64 0.61 1.59 -11.20
CA PRO A 64 -0.57 1.38 -10.36
C PRO A 64 -1.70 0.62 -11.07
N GLN A 65 -1.77 0.68 -12.41
CA GLN A 65 -2.79 -0.04 -13.17
C GLN A 65 -2.53 -1.55 -13.20
N ALA A 66 -1.27 -1.98 -13.04
CA ALA A 66 -0.92 -3.38 -12.87
C ALA A 66 -1.23 -3.93 -11.45
N ALA A 67 -1.78 -3.10 -10.55
CA ALA A 67 -1.97 -3.49 -9.16
C ALA A 67 -2.94 -4.66 -8.99
N GLU A 68 -4.01 -4.71 -9.79
CA GLU A 68 -4.99 -5.79 -9.72
C GLU A 68 -4.38 -7.12 -10.21
N ASP A 69 -3.61 -7.08 -11.30
CA ASP A 69 -2.92 -8.26 -11.83
C ASP A 69 -1.86 -8.77 -10.85
N LEU A 70 -1.11 -7.87 -10.20
CA LEU A 70 -0.14 -8.23 -9.17
C LEU A 70 -0.81 -8.77 -7.90
N ALA A 71 -1.98 -8.26 -7.54
CA ALA A 71 -2.76 -8.78 -6.44
C ALA A 71 -3.26 -10.19 -6.78
N GLN A 72 -3.78 -10.41 -7.97
CA GLN A 72 -4.21 -11.73 -8.42
C GLN A 72 -3.05 -12.74 -8.44
N ASP A 73 -1.88 -12.38 -8.99
CA ASP A 73 -0.67 -13.21 -8.96
C ASP A 73 -0.24 -13.53 -7.52
N THR A 74 -0.35 -12.55 -6.62
CA THR A 74 -0.08 -12.73 -5.20
C THR A 74 -0.98 -13.80 -4.58
N PHE A 75 -2.29 -13.75 -4.83
CA PHE A 75 -3.24 -14.73 -4.30
C PHE A 75 -3.03 -16.10 -4.93
N LEU A 76 -2.76 -16.18 -6.22
CA LEU A 76 -2.44 -17.46 -6.88
C LEU A 76 -1.18 -18.11 -6.25
N ARG A 77 -0.12 -17.33 -6.00
CA ARG A 77 1.08 -17.81 -5.30
C ARG A 77 0.77 -18.22 -3.85
N ALA A 78 -0.06 -17.46 -3.16
CA ALA A 78 -0.47 -17.75 -1.79
C ALA A 78 -1.24 -19.08 -1.73
N LEU A 79 -2.26 -19.26 -2.54
CA LEU A 79 -3.08 -20.49 -2.56
C LEU A 79 -2.25 -21.73 -2.91
N ARG A 80 -1.31 -21.62 -3.87
CA ARG A 80 -0.38 -22.72 -4.20
C ARG A 80 0.53 -23.11 -3.04
N THR A 81 0.89 -22.16 -2.18
CA THR A 81 1.82 -22.37 -1.05
C THR A 81 1.11 -22.44 0.30
N LEU A 82 -0.23 -22.40 0.33
CA LEU A 82 -1.02 -22.34 1.54
C LEU A 82 -0.82 -23.59 2.44
N HIS A 83 -0.54 -24.74 1.83
CA HIS A 83 -0.19 -25.97 2.54
C HIS A 83 1.02 -25.83 3.48
N ARG A 84 1.88 -24.82 3.25
CA ARG A 84 3.06 -24.51 4.09
C ARG A 84 2.80 -23.44 5.15
N PHE A 85 1.60 -22.84 5.14
CA PHE A 85 1.26 -21.82 6.12
C PHE A 85 0.99 -22.46 7.48
N GLU A 86 1.80 -22.14 8.49
CA GLU A 86 1.73 -22.74 9.82
C GLU A 86 1.12 -21.82 10.90
N GLY A 87 0.67 -20.61 10.52
CA GLY A 87 0.11 -19.66 11.48
C GLY A 87 1.14 -19.00 12.42
N ARG A 88 2.45 -19.12 12.15
CA ARG A 88 3.51 -18.45 12.96
C ARG A 88 3.49 -16.92 12.88
N SER A 89 2.76 -16.37 11.94
CA SER A 89 2.45 -14.95 11.78
C SER A 89 0.98 -14.82 11.38
N SER A 90 0.41 -13.61 11.44
CA SER A 90 -0.90 -13.40 10.83
C SER A 90 -0.86 -13.76 9.34
N ALA A 91 -1.99 -14.29 8.82
CA ALA A 91 -2.13 -14.61 7.39
C ALA A 91 -1.89 -13.38 6.52
N ARG A 92 -2.27 -12.19 7.01
CA ARG A 92 -2.02 -10.91 6.39
C ARG A 92 -0.52 -10.61 6.23
N THR A 93 0.26 -10.73 7.30
CA THR A 93 1.73 -10.53 7.25
C THR A 93 2.39 -11.52 6.30
N TRP A 94 1.98 -12.80 6.34
CA TRP A 94 2.47 -13.83 5.43
C TRP A 94 2.15 -13.49 3.97
N LEU A 95 0.91 -13.09 3.68
CA LEU A 95 0.46 -12.73 2.34
C LEU A 95 1.21 -11.50 1.79
N LEU A 96 1.43 -10.47 2.61
CA LEU A 96 2.20 -9.29 2.21
C LEU A 96 3.68 -9.60 1.93
N THR A 97 4.24 -10.66 2.55
CA THR A 97 5.57 -11.16 2.18
C THR A 97 5.58 -11.74 0.76
N ILE A 98 4.50 -12.41 0.34
CA ILE A 98 4.33 -12.94 -1.01
C ILE A 98 4.12 -11.78 -2.00
N ALA A 99 3.26 -10.81 -1.66
CA ALA A 99 3.02 -9.62 -2.45
C ALA A 99 4.30 -8.82 -2.73
N ARG A 100 5.16 -8.65 -1.71
CA ARG A 100 6.49 -8.03 -1.88
C ARG A 100 7.32 -8.73 -2.95
N ARG A 101 7.33 -10.05 -2.94
CA ARG A 101 8.09 -10.82 -3.94
C ARG A 101 7.50 -10.63 -5.35
N ALA A 102 6.18 -10.61 -5.48
CA ALA A 102 5.51 -10.35 -6.74
C ALA A 102 5.89 -8.97 -7.31
N VAL A 103 5.89 -7.92 -6.48
CA VAL A 103 6.32 -6.56 -6.87
C VAL A 103 7.79 -6.53 -7.28
N VAL A 104 8.70 -7.15 -6.51
CA VAL A 104 10.12 -7.20 -6.86
C VAL A 104 10.37 -7.96 -8.17
N ASP A 105 9.65 -9.04 -8.40
CA ASP A 105 9.74 -9.81 -9.64
C ASP A 105 9.22 -9.00 -10.83
N ASP A 106 8.20 -8.16 -10.62
CA ASP A 106 7.67 -7.25 -11.63
C ASP A 106 8.68 -6.16 -12.01
N PHE A 107 9.31 -5.52 -11.04
CA PHE A 107 10.41 -4.58 -11.31
C PHE A 107 11.57 -5.24 -12.10
N ARG A 108 11.94 -6.47 -11.76
CA ARG A 108 12.98 -7.19 -12.50
C ARG A 108 12.55 -7.48 -13.94
N ARG A 109 11.30 -7.85 -14.15
CA ARG A 109 10.73 -8.09 -15.51
C ARG A 109 10.69 -6.80 -16.31
N ALA A 110 10.26 -5.70 -15.71
CA ALA A 110 10.24 -4.39 -16.34
C ALA A 110 11.66 -3.93 -16.76
N ALA A 111 12.65 -4.09 -15.86
CA ALA A 111 14.04 -3.75 -16.13
C ALA A 111 14.69 -4.67 -17.20
N ALA A 112 14.23 -5.90 -17.34
CA ALA A 112 14.75 -6.85 -18.34
C ALA A 112 14.09 -6.72 -19.72
N ARG A 113 12.99 -5.96 -19.86
CA ARG A 113 12.40 -5.67 -21.16
C ARG A 113 13.33 -4.70 -21.90
N PRO A 114 13.80 -5.03 -23.14
CA PRO A 114 14.49 -4.04 -23.98
C PRO A 114 13.57 -2.82 -24.13
N LEU A 115 14.13 -1.62 -24.04
CA LEU A 115 13.42 -0.40 -24.41
C LEU A 115 13.15 -0.47 -25.94
N LEU A 116 12.07 -1.12 -26.32
CA LEU A 116 11.49 -0.85 -27.62
C LEU A 116 10.83 0.52 -27.48
N ALA A 117 11.50 1.47 -28.11
CA ALA A 117 11.08 2.87 -28.15
C ALA A 117 9.68 2.95 -28.75
N ASP A 118 8.72 3.28 -27.88
CA ASP A 118 7.58 4.08 -28.30
C ASP A 118 7.11 4.87 -27.09
N THR A 119 7.68 6.08 -26.93
CA THR A 119 7.54 6.91 -25.73
C THR A 119 6.37 7.88 -25.81
N ASP A 120 5.57 7.87 -26.85
CA ASP A 120 4.56 8.91 -27.06
C ASP A 120 3.12 8.52 -26.66
N ASP A 121 2.83 7.25 -26.37
CA ASP A 121 1.44 6.80 -26.13
C ASP A 121 1.07 6.53 -24.65
N TRP A 122 2.05 6.55 -23.72
CA TRP A 122 1.75 6.26 -22.32
C TRP A 122 0.98 7.41 -21.61
N ARG A 123 1.26 8.68 -21.98
CA ARG A 123 0.53 9.84 -21.40
C ARG A 123 -0.93 9.87 -21.86
N ALA A 124 -1.17 9.54 -23.13
CA ALA A 124 -2.52 9.44 -23.67
C ALA A 124 -3.32 8.26 -23.09
N THR A 125 -2.66 7.19 -22.66
CA THR A 125 -3.30 6.04 -22.01
C THR A 125 -3.65 6.34 -20.54
N VAL A 126 -2.81 7.09 -19.83
CA VAL A 126 -3.07 7.54 -18.44
C VAL A 126 -4.27 8.50 -18.38
N GLU A 127 -4.40 9.44 -19.33
CA GLU A 127 -5.52 10.37 -19.38
C GLU A 127 -6.86 9.69 -19.71
N ARG A 128 -6.86 8.58 -20.47
CA ARG A 128 -8.09 7.84 -20.86
C ARG A 128 -8.60 6.88 -19.81
N SER A 129 -7.81 6.50 -18.82
CA SER A 129 -8.18 5.49 -17.80
C SER A 129 -8.55 6.08 -16.44
N GLN A 130 -8.73 7.40 -16.32
CA GLN A 130 -9.12 8.03 -15.07
C GLN A 130 -10.64 7.88 -14.85
N PRO A 131 -11.12 7.11 -13.86
CA PRO A 131 -12.50 7.18 -13.41
C PRO A 131 -12.70 8.52 -12.71
N THR A 132 -13.17 9.52 -13.43
CA THR A 132 -13.55 10.81 -12.86
C THR A 132 -14.82 10.64 -12.04
N GLY A 133 -14.76 10.97 -10.73
CA GLY A 133 -15.96 11.25 -9.96
C GLY A 133 -16.19 10.49 -8.66
N LEU A 134 -15.21 9.77 -8.10
CA LEU A 134 -15.34 9.23 -6.75
C LEU A 134 -14.75 10.21 -5.73
N PRO A 135 -15.49 10.59 -4.65
CA PRO A 135 -14.94 11.42 -3.57
C PRO A 135 -13.70 10.73 -2.98
N GLY A 136 -12.56 11.44 -2.92
CA GLY A 136 -11.28 10.91 -2.42
C GLY A 136 -10.35 10.37 -3.51
N PHE A 137 -10.70 10.43 -4.78
CA PHE A 137 -9.82 9.99 -5.88
C PHE A 137 -8.63 10.94 -6.05
N GLU A 138 -8.86 12.26 -6.01
CA GLU A 138 -7.79 13.27 -6.10
C GLU A 138 -6.80 13.14 -4.94
N ASP A 139 -7.29 12.88 -3.72
CA ASP A 139 -6.45 12.61 -2.55
C ASP A 139 -5.62 11.32 -2.72
N GLY A 140 -6.18 10.32 -3.39
CA GLY A 140 -5.52 9.06 -3.70
C GLY A 140 -4.37 9.22 -4.69
N VAL A 141 -4.56 10.02 -5.75
CA VAL A 141 -3.52 10.31 -6.77
C VAL A 141 -2.40 11.15 -6.16
N ALA A 142 -2.73 12.21 -5.43
CA ALA A 142 -1.75 13.05 -4.75
C ALA A 142 -0.90 12.26 -3.75
N LEU A 143 -1.51 11.36 -2.97
CA LEU A 143 -0.79 10.47 -2.07
C LEU A 143 0.14 9.52 -2.83
N GLN A 144 -0.33 8.97 -3.96
CA GLN A 144 0.47 8.07 -4.80
C GLN A 144 1.72 8.79 -5.34
N GLU A 145 1.55 9.99 -5.89
CA GLU A 145 2.65 10.82 -6.39
C GLU A 145 3.64 11.16 -5.28
N LEU A 146 3.13 11.60 -4.12
CA LEU A 146 3.96 11.91 -2.96
C LEU A 146 4.77 10.69 -2.49
N LEU A 147 4.15 9.51 -2.43
CA LEU A 147 4.83 8.27 -2.06
C LEU A 147 5.85 7.83 -3.12
N ALA A 148 5.61 8.14 -4.40
CA ALA A 148 6.53 7.82 -5.49
C ALA A 148 7.87 8.56 -5.38
N THR A 149 7.93 9.71 -4.69
CA THR A 149 9.19 10.43 -4.43
C THR A 149 10.12 9.67 -3.49
N LEU A 150 9.59 8.73 -2.70
CA LEU A 150 10.38 7.96 -1.74
C LEU A 150 11.13 6.82 -2.42
N PRO A 151 12.39 6.55 -2.00
CA PRO A 151 13.06 5.29 -2.34
C PRO A 151 12.22 4.10 -1.91
N TYR A 152 12.20 3.03 -2.74
CA TYR A 152 11.36 1.84 -2.56
C TYR A 152 11.32 1.32 -1.12
N ASP A 153 12.46 1.16 -0.48
CA ASP A 153 12.57 0.61 0.88
C ASP A 153 11.89 1.50 1.94
N ARG A 154 11.97 2.82 1.79
CA ARG A 154 11.33 3.77 2.70
C ARG A 154 9.82 3.81 2.46
N ARG A 155 9.41 3.83 1.19
CA ARG A 155 8.02 3.75 0.77
C ARG A 155 7.37 2.48 1.30
N GLN A 156 8.01 1.33 1.13
CA GLN A 156 7.52 0.05 1.64
C GLN A 156 7.30 0.08 3.16
N ALA A 157 8.29 0.52 3.93
CA ALA A 157 8.18 0.58 5.39
C ALA A 157 7.05 1.52 5.83
N PHE A 158 6.88 2.65 5.14
CA PHE A 158 5.82 3.61 5.40
C PHE A 158 4.44 3.03 5.07
N VAL A 159 4.26 2.43 3.90
CA VAL A 159 3.00 1.79 3.47
C VAL A 159 2.59 0.71 4.46
N LEU A 160 3.49 -0.21 4.81
CA LEU A 160 3.19 -1.30 5.76
C LEU A 160 2.73 -0.77 7.11
N THR A 161 3.40 0.25 7.66
CA THR A 161 3.13 0.71 9.03
C THR A 161 2.07 1.80 9.11
N GLN A 162 2.06 2.76 8.20
CA GLN A 162 1.20 3.94 8.29
C GLN A 162 -0.11 3.78 7.50
N LEU A 163 -0.08 3.13 6.35
CA LEU A 163 -1.28 2.95 5.53
C LEU A 163 -1.99 1.63 5.81
N LEU A 164 -1.23 0.54 5.99
CA LEU A 164 -1.79 -0.78 6.31
C LEU A 164 -1.86 -1.05 7.80
N GLY A 165 -1.20 -0.24 8.65
CA GLY A 165 -1.26 -0.29 10.11
C GLY A 165 -0.65 -1.54 10.72
N LEU A 166 0.34 -2.16 10.08
CA LEU A 166 1.11 -3.23 10.69
C LEU A 166 1.98 -2.69 11.84
N SER A 167 2.16 -3.51 12.87
CA SER A 167 3.19 -3.24 13.88
C SER A 167 4.58 -3.25 13.24
N TYR A 168 5.56 -2.60 13.87
CA TYR A 168 6.94 -2.62 13.36
C TYR A 168 7.52 -4.03 13.25
N ALA A 169 7.09 -4.95 14.12
CA ALA A 169 7.52 -6.33 14.08
C ALA A 169 6.95 -7.10 12.87
N GLU A 170 5.67 -6.89 12.56
CA GLU A 170 5.02 -7.47 11.38
C GLU A 170 5.56 -6.87 10.09
N ALA A 171 5.72 -5.54 10.03
CA ALA A 171 6.32 -4.87 8.90
C ALA A 171 7.77 -5.34 8.65
N ALA A 172 8.55 -5.62 9.70
CA ALA A 172 9.89 -6.18 9.59
C ALA A 172 9.88 -7.59 8.96
N ARG A 173 8.92 -8.45 9.36
CA ARG A 173 8.72 -9.77 8.75
C ARG A 173 8.31 -9.65 7.28
N ALA A 174 7.33 -8.80 6.97
CA ALA A 174 6.86 -8.59 5.60
C ALA A 174 7.96 -7.99 4.70
N ALA A 175 8.73 -7.03 5.20
CA ALA A 175 9.84 -6.40 4.47
C ALA A 175 11.12 -7.23 4.43
N GLY A 176 11.23 -8.29 5.25
CA GLY A 176 12.43 -9.13 5.33
C GLY A 176 13.66 -8.40 5.87
N CYS A 177 13.49 -7.51 6.86
CA CYS A 177 14.58 -6.74 7.45
C CYS A 177 14.39 -6.57 8.98
N PRO A 178 15.44 -6.18 9.75
CA PRO A 178 15.33 -5.95 11.18
C PRO A 178 14.33 -4.86 11.56
N VAL A 179 13.69 -4.97 12.73
CA VAL A 179 12.72 -3.97 13.24
C VAL A 179 13.33 -2.57 13.36
N GLY A 180 14.59 -2.46 13.78
CA GLY A 180 15.32 -1.19 13.83
C GLY A 180 15.45 -0.53 12.46
N THR A 181 15.64 -1.33 11.40
CA THR A 181 15.68 -0.86 10.02
C THR A 181 14.32 -0.30 9.59
N VAL A 182 13.22 -0.97 9.93
CA VAL A 182 11.86 -0.45 9.64
C VAL A 182 11.65 0.90 10.34
N ARG A 183 12.00 1.00 11.63
CA ARG A 183 11.87 2.26 12.39
C ARG A 183 12.62 3.41 11.72
N SER A 184 13.88 3.19 11.36
CA SER A 184 14.70 4.22 10.71
C SER A 184 14.18 4.60 9.32
N ARG A 185 13.68 3.62 8.53
CA ARG A 185 13.07 3.86 7.22
C ARG A 185 11.80 4.69 7.35
N VAL A 186 10.92 4.38 8.31
CA VAL A 186 9.69 5.14 8.57
C VAL A 186 10.01 6.57 9.02
N ALA A 187 10.96 6.75 9.93
CA ALA A 187 11.36 8.09 10.36
C ALA A 187 11.86 8.94 9.18
N ARG A 188 12.76 8.39 8.35
CA ARG A 188 13.28 9.09 7.16
C ARG A 188 12.19 9.32 6.09
N ALA A 189 11.24 8.41 5.94
CA ALA A 189 10.10 8.59 5.04
C ALA A 189 9.25 9.78 5.49
N ARG A 190 8.90 9.85 6.78
CA ARG A 190 8.13 10.97 7.35
C ARG A 190 8.82 12.32 7.11
N THR A 191 10.11 12.42 7.44
CA THR A 191 10.88 13.66 7.20
C THR A 191 10.87 14.07 5.72
N ALA A 192 11.06 13.12 4.81
CA ALA A 192 11.04 13.41 3.38
C ALA A 192 9.66 13.86 2.89
N LEU A 193 8.59 13.20 3.32
CA LEU A 193 7.21 13.55 2.94
C LEU A 193 6.81 14.92 3.49
N THR A 194 7.18 15.25 4.75
CA THR A 194 6.92 16.58 5.31
C THR A 194 7.63 17.67 4.49
N ALA A 195 8.89 17.47 4.13
CA ALA A 195 9.63 18.42 3.33
C ALA A 195 9.03 18.61 1.90
N GLU A 196 8.47 17.56 1.30
CA GLU A 196 7.77 17.65 0.01
C GLU A 196 6.47 18.44 0.12
N LEU A 197 5.69 18.23 1.18
CA LEU A 197 4.44 18.97 1.43
C LEU A 197 4.73 20.46 1.65
N GLU A 198 5.70 20.79 2.51
CA GLU A 198 6.09 22.18 2.77
C GLU A 198 6.57 22.90 1.48
N ARG A 199 7.26 22.19 0.58
CA ARG A 199 7.70 22.73 -0.71
C ARG A 199 6.50 23.00 -1.62
N GLY A 200 5.56 22.07 -1.72
CA GLY A 200 4.34 22.25 -2.53
C GLY A 200 3.47 23.40 -2.03
N GLU A 201 3.35 23.60 -0.72
CA GLU A 201 2.66 24.74 -0.11
C GLU A 201 3.35 26.07 -0.46
N ALA A 202 4.68 26.13 -0.35
CA ALA A 202 5.45 27.34 -0.68
C ALA A 202 5.34 27.72 -2.16
N GLU A 203 5.37 26.74 -3.07
CA GLU A 203 5.18 26.96 -4.51
C GLU A 203 3.77 27.44 -4.85
N THR A 204 2.77 26.94 -4.15
CA THR A 204 1.37 27.35 -4.33
C THR A 204 1.16 28.79 -3.87
N LEU A 205 1.73 29.18 -2.73
CA LEU A 205 1.69 30.55 -2.23
C LEU A 205 2.43 31.53 -3.17
N ALA A 206 3.57 31.12 -3.70
CA ALA A 206 4.34 31.96 -4.64
C ALA A 206 3.65 32.19 -5.98
N ARG A 207 2.75 31.25 -6.41
CA ARG A 207 1.94 31.41 -7.63
C ARG A 207 0.69 32.28 -7.44
N THR A 208 0.27 32.45 -6.20
CA THR A 208 -0.97 33.21 -5.86
C THR A 208 -0.66 34.64 -5.44
N ALA A 209 0.60 35.00 -5.24
CA ALA A 209 1.10 36.34 -4.93
C ALA A 209 1.57 37.10 -6.18
#